data_7a8d3da3b86585881b73cdb448e8a366
#
_entry.id   7a8d3da3b86585881b73cdb448e8a366
#
_cell.length_a   1.000
_cell.length_b   1.000
_cell.length_c   1.000
_cell.angle_alpha   90.00
_cell.angle_beta   90.00
_cell.angle_gamma   90.00
#
_symmetry.space_group_name_H-M   'P 1'
#
loop_
_entity.id
_entity.type
_entity.pdbx_description
1 polymer ?
#
loop_
_entity_poly.entity_id
_entity_poly.type
_entity_poly.pdbx_seq_one_letter_code
_entity_poly.pdbx_strand_id
1 'polypeptide(L)'
;ISTAPIQSSLESDTPGMGGFIYKDLFESEEGKTINYINGQFYGDYSLESYDMVVKNGYKPENVVMGMLSGQDYVKELEKVVEKYGDTFGGVFIWEYFDAKPNALGWIRNIQEIYGLYSLNDSKCTLS
;
A
#
# COMPACT_ATOMS: atom_id res chain seq x y z
N ILE A 1 -7.75 -7.23 -12.54
CA ILE A 1 -6.70 -8.21 -12.15
C ILE A 1 -5.75 -7.53 -11.16
N SER A 2 -5.31 -8.24 -10.14
CA SER A 2 -4.28 -7.78 -9.20
C SER A 2 -3.20 -8.85 -9.00
N THR A 3 -2.05 -8.42 -8.50
CA THR A 3 -0.94 -9.29 -8.09
C THR A 3 -0.56 -8.98 -6.65
N ALA A 4 0.13 -9.90 -5.98
CA ALA A 4 0.52 -9.73 -4.58
C ALA A 4 2.02 -10.02 -4.36
N PRO A 5 2.91 -9.22 -4.96
CA PRO A 5 4.34 -9.39 -4.81
C PRO A 5 4.83 -9.07 -3.40
N ILE A 6 5.94 -9.71 -3.03
CA ILE A 6 6.66 -9.35 -1.80
C ILE A 6 7.35 -7.99 -1.97
N GLN A 7 7.52 -7.28 -0.87
CA GLN A 7 8.09 -5.94 -0.80
C GLN A 7 9.42 -5.79 -1.55
N SER A 8 10.38 -6.69 -1.31
CA SER A 8 11.71 -6.62 -1.92
C SER A 8 11.71 -6.68 -3.45
N SER A 9 10.72 -7.36 -4.03
CA SER A 9 10.58 -7.44 -5.49
C SER A 9 9.93 -6.19 -6.12
N LEU A 10 9.41 -5.29 -5.30
CA LEU A 10 8.92 -3.97 -5.71
C LEU A 10 9.95 -2.87 -5.49
N GLU A 11 10.73 -2.95 -4.41
CA GLU A 11 11.76 -1.96 -4.08
C GLU A 11 12.94 -1.95 -5.05
N SER A 12 13.20 -3.09 -5.67
CA SER A 12 14.29 -3.26 -6.62
C SER A 12 13.92 -4.27 -7.69
N ASP A 13 14.76 -4.39 -8.72
CA ASP A 13 14.58 -5.37 -9.79
C ASP A 13 15.06 -6.79 -9.37
N THR A 14 14.77 -7.14 -8.12
CA THR A 14 15.01 -8.49 -7.58
C THR A 14 13.85 -9.40 -7.97
N PRO A 15 14.11 -10.61 -8.51
CA PRO A 15 13.05 -11.56 -8.81
C PRO A 15 12.19 -11.87 -7.58
N GLY A 16 10.88 -11.90 -7.77
CA GLY A 16 9.93 -12.32 -6.76
C GLY A 16 9.86 -13.83 -6.60
N MET A 17 8.90 -14.32 -5.82
CA MET A 17 8.74 -15.74 -5.52
C MET A 17 8.47 -16.60 -6.77
N GLY A 18 7.93 -16.00 -7.83
CA GLY A 18 7.75 -16.68 -9.12
C GLY A 18 9.00 -16.75 -9.99
N GLY A 19 10.13 -16.19 -9.54
CA GLY A 19 11.40 -16.21 -10.26
C GLY A 19 11.51 -15.20 -11.40
N PHE A 20 10.61 -14.21 -11.47
CA PHE A 20 10.62 -13.16 -12.48
C PHE A 20 10.64 -11.77 -11.84
N ILE A 21 11.07 -10.77 -12.61
CA ILE A 21 11.07 -9.37 -12.20
C ILE A 21 9.69 -8.78 -12.46
N TYR A 22 8.99 -8.33 -11.40
CA TYR A 22 7.64 -7.79 -11.52
C TYR A 22 7.55 -6.55 -12.40
N LYS A 23 8.58 -5.71 -12.41
CA LYS A 23 8.64 -4.53 -13.26
C LYS A 23 8.54 -4.89 -14.75
N ASP A 24 9.25 -5.93 -15.17
CA ASP A 24 9.18 -6.42 -16.55
C ASP A 24 7.75 -6.87 -16.91
N LEU A 25 7.06 -7.52 -15.97
CA LEU A 25 5.67 -7.90 -16.15
C LEU A 25 4.78 -6.66 -16.33
N PHE A 26 4.92 -5.64 -15.47
CA PHE A 26 4.08 -4.44 -15.55
C PHE A 26 4.34 -3.59 -16.80
N GLU A 27 5.55 -3.62 -17.34
CA GLU A 27 5.91 -2.92 -18.57
C GLU A 27 5.51 -3.70 -19.85
N SER A 28 5.12 -4.97 -19.72
CA SER A 28 4.66 -5.79 -20.85
C SER A 28 3.24 -5.45 -21.30
N GLU A 29 2.84 -5.95 -22.48
CA GLU A 29 1.46 -5.80 -22.96
C GLU A 29 0.46 -6.49 -22.04
N GLU A 30 0.80 -7.68 -21.54
CA GLU A 30 -0.02 -8.43 -20.59
C GLU A 30 -0.15 -7.69 -19.25
N GLY A 31 0.89 -7.00 -18.82
CA GLY A 31 0.90 -6.20 -17.60
C GLY A 31 -0.11 -5.06 -17.59
N LYS A 32 -0.51 -4.56 -18.76
CA LYS A 32 -1.55 -3.53 -18.90
C LYS A 32 -2.92 -3.99 -18.41
N THR A 33 -3.14 -5.28 -18.27
CA THR A 33 -4.38 -5.86 -17.70
C THR A 33 -4.41 -5.81 -16.17
N ILE A 34 -3.28 -5.51 -15.53
CA ILE A 34 -3.17 -5.44 -14.08
C ILE A 34 -3.64 -4.07 -13.61
N ASN A 35 -4.68 -4.07 -12.79
CA ASN A 35 -5.30 -2.84 -12.30
C ASN A 35 -4.56 -2.25 -11.10
N TYR A 36 -4.09 -3.10 -10.18
CA TYR A 36 -3.36 -2.69 -8.98
C TYR A 36 -2.52 -3.83 -8.41
N ILE A 37 -1.60 -3.45 -7.53
CA ILE A 37 -0.62 -4.31 -6.90
C ILE A 37 -0.89 -4.35 -5.41
N ASN A 38 -1.11 -5.53 -4.85
CA ASN A 38 -1.17 -5.75 -3.40
C ASN A 38 0.24 -6.01 -2.87
N GLY A 39 0.98 -4.95 -2.61
CA GLY A 39 2.34 -5.06 -2.09
C GLY A 39 2.37 -5.61 -0.67
N GLN A 40 3.11 -6.69 -0.45
CA GLN A 40 3.26 -7.32 0.86
C GLN A 40 4.40 -6.64 1.63
N PHE A 41 4.10 -5.52 2.33
CA PHE A 41 5.08 -4.76 3.13
C PHE A 41 5.27 -5.38 4.52
N TYR A 42 5.36 -6.69 4.56
CA TYR A 42 5.40 -7.47 5.81
C TYR A 42 6.77 -7.42 6.50
N GLY A 43 7.83 -7.21 5.75
CA GLY A 43 9.17 -7.08 6.29
C GLY A 43 9.49 -5.70 6.84
N ASP A 44 8.99 -4.66 6.19
CA ASP A 44 9.19 -3.26 6.57
C ASP A 44 7.98 -2.42 6.14
N TYR A 45 7.09 -2.13 7.08
CA TYR A 45 5.95 -1.26 6.86
C TYR A 45 6.35 0.18 7.17
N SER A 46 6.95 0.86 6.21
CA SER A 46 7.48 2.21 6.39
C SER A 46 7.26 3.11 5.18
N LEU A 47 7.26 4.42 5.41
CA LEU A 47 7.27 5.40 4.32
C LEU A 47 8.51 5.21 3.43
N GLU A 48 9.66 4.93 4.02
CA GLU A 48 10.91 4.73 3.28
C GLU A 48 10.79 3.58 2.29
N SER A 49 10.23 2.46 2.73
CA SER A 49 9.98 1.30 1.86
C SER A 49 9.01 1.62 0.72
N TYR A 50 7.92 2.31 1.02
CA TYR A 50 6.96 2.73 0.00
C TYR A 50 7.59 3.72 -1.00
N ASP A 51 8.41 4.66 -0.53
CA ASP A 51 9.18 5.58 -1.38
C ASP A 51 10.12 4.84 -2.33
N MET A 52 10.77 3.76 -1.86
CA MET A 52 11.63 2.93 -2.72
C MET A 52 10.85 2.27 -3.85
N VAL A 53 9.65 1.80 -3.58
CA VAL A 53 8.76 1.22 -4.60
C VAL A 53 8.38 2.28 -5.65
N VAL A 54 8.01 3.46 -5.23
CA VAL A 54 7.68 4.57 -6.14
C VAL A 54 8.90 5.00 -6.95
N LYS A 55 10.06 5.11 -6.34
CA LYS A 55 11.32 5.43 -7.03
C LYS A 55 11.72 4.35 -8.04
N ASN A 56 11.36 3.11 -7.80
CA ASN A 56 11.60 2.02 -8.76
C ASN A 56 10.66 2.06 -9.98
N GLY A 57 9.72 3.01 -10.03
CA GLY A 57 8.90 3.27 -11.20
C GLY A 57 7.43 2.85 -11.09
N TYR A 58 7.00 2.34 -9.95
CA TYR A 58 5.58 2.03 -9.72
C TYR A 58 4.79 3.29 -9.37
N LYS A 59 3.61 3.44 -9.96
CA LYS A 59 2.73 4.57 -9.66
C LYS A 59 2.07 4.34 -8.29
N PRO A 60 2.09 5.32 -7.38
CA PRO A 60 1.49 5.17 -6.05
C PRO A 60 0.03 4.71 -6.09
N GLU A 61 -0.77 5.27 -6.99
CA GLU A 61 -2.19 4.93 -7.14
C GLU A 61 -2.45 3.46 -7.49
N ASN A 62 -1.45 2.75 -7.97
CA ASN A 62 -1.54 1.34 -8.33
C ASN A 62 -0.97 0.42 -7.25
N VAL A 63 -0.37 0.96 -6.18
CA VAL A 63 0.28 0.17 -5.14
C VAL A 63 -0.48 0.25 -3.82
N VAL A 64 -1.10 -0.86 -3.44
CA VAL A 64 -1.76 -1.04 -2.15
C VAL A 64 -0.73 -1.53 -1.14
N MET A 65 -0.62 -0.84 0.00
CA MET A 65 0.38 -1.12 1.03
C MET A 65 -0.17 -2.09 2.07
N GLY A 66 0.18 -3.36 1.93
CA GLY A 66 -0.32 -4.45 2.77
C GLY A 66 0.47 -4.66 4.05
N MET A 67 -0.23 -4.92 5.14
CA MET A 67 0.33 -5.17 6.47
C MET A 67 -0.07 -6.53 7.03
N LEU A 68 0.74 -7.02 7.98
CA LEU A 68 0.37 -8.16 8.81
C LEU A 68 -0.51 -7.73 9.99
N SER A 69 -1.39 -8.62 10.43
CA SER A 69 -2.11 -8.46 11.69
C SER A 69 -1.13 -8.27 12.86
N GLY A 70 -1.37 -7.24 13.66
CA GLY A 70 -0.51 -6.93 14.81
C GLY A 70 0.78 -6.19 14.48
N GLN A 71 1.08 -5.94 13.21
CA GLN A 71 2.19 -5.07 12.81
C GLN A 71 1.90 -3.62 13.22
N ASP A 72 2.91 -2.92 13.73
CA ASP A 72 2.80 -1.48 14.00
C ASP A 72 2.80 -0.70 12.69
N TYR A 73 1.71 0.01 12.41
CA TYR A 73 1.52 0.67 11.12
C TYR A 73 1.11 2.15 11.22
N VAL A 74 0.55 2.56 12.35
CA VAL A 74 -0.17 3.85 12.46
C VAL A 74 0.71 5.02 12.06
N LYS A 75 1.88 5.16 12.68
CA LYS A 75 2.79 6.30 12.42
C LYS A 75 3.30 6.33 10.98
N GLU A 76 3.64 5.18 10.45
CA GLU A 76 4.15 5.09 9.08
C GLU A 76 3.05 5.33 8.05
N LEU A 77 1.85 4.80 8.30
CA LEU A 77 0.71 5.05 7.42
C LEU A 77 0.30 6.53 7.41
N GLU A 78 0.34 7.20 8.57
CA GLU A 78 0.13 8.65 8.66
C GLU A 78 1.09 9.41 7.75
N LYS A 79 2.38 9.08 7.78
CA LYS A 79 3.41 9.70 6.91
C LYS A 79 3.15 9.43 5.43
N VAL A 80 2.74 8.20 5.09
CA VAL A 80 2.44 7.81 3.70
C VAL A 80 1.23 8.58 3.19
N VAL A 81 0.14 8.63 3.95
CA VAL A 81 -1.08 9.36 3.59
C VAL A 81 -0.80 10.86 3.49
N GLU A 82 0.01 11.43 4.39
CA GLU A 82 0.43 12.83 4.32
C GLU A 82 1.19 13.14 3.04
N LYS A 83 2.15 12.28 2.67
CA LYS A 83 2.99 12.50 1.50
C LYS A 83 2.27 12.28 0.18
N TYR A 84 1.52 11.19 0.06
CA TYR A 84 0.92 10.76 -1.20
C TYR A 84 -0.53 11.22 -1.38
N GLY A 85 -1.24 11.49 -0.28
CA GLY A 85 -2.61 12.02 -0.34
C GLY A 85 -3.52 11.18 -1.21
N ASP A 86 -4.22 11.84 -2.14
CA ASP A 86 -5.17 11.21 -3.06
C ASP A 86 -4.52 10.24 -4.07
N THR A 87 -3.20 10.27 -4.20
CA THR A 87 -2.46 9.35 -5.09
C THR A 87 -2.07 8.06 -4.40
N PHE A 88 -2.28 7.93 -3.09
CA PHE A 88 -1.99 6.70 -2.37
C PHE A 88 -2.93 5.57 -2.76
N GLY A 89 -2.39 4.40 -3.09
CA GLY A 89 -3.16 3.27 -3.61
C GLY A 89 -4.06 2.56 -2.61
N GLY A 90 -3.82 2.75 -1.31
CA GLY A 90 -4.63 2.16 -0.26
C GLY A 90 -3.89 1.15 0.60
N VAL A 91 -4.63 0.46 1.45
CA VAL A 91 -4.10 -0.53 2.39
C VAL A 91 -4.88 -1.84 2.34
N PHE A 92 -4.23 -2.93 2.71
CA PHE A 92 -4.89 -4.18 3.06
C PHE A 92 -4.21 -4.82 4.28
N ILE A 93 -4.87 -5.79 4.89
CA ILE A 93 -4.34 -6.53 6.03
C ILE A 93 -4.36 -8.04 5.76
N TRP A 94 -3.30 -8.70 6.11
CA TRP A 94 -3.23 -10.15 6.25
C TRP A 94 -3.14 -10.50 7.74
N GLU A 95 -4.21 -10.96 8.40
CA GLU A 95 -5.49 -11.23 7.76
C GLU A 95 -6.66 -10.67 8.58
N TYR A 96 -7.82 -10.60 7.97
CA TYR A 96 -9.04 -10.07 8.56
C TYR A 96 -9.38 -10.69 9.93
N PHE A 97 -9.23 -12.00 10.07
CA PHE A 97 -9.61 -12.73 11.30
C PHE A 97 -8.77 -12.29 12.51
N ASP A 98 -7.49 -12.03 12.30
CA ASP A 98 -6.54 -11.64 13.35
C ASP A 98 -6.29 -10.12 13.43
N ALA A 99 -7.06 -9.30 12.69
CA ALA A 99 -6.90 -7.85 12.71
C ALA A 99 -7.06 -7.30 14.13
N LYS A 100 -6.17 -6.41 14.55
CA LYS A 100 -6.15 -5.82 15.90
C LYS A 100 -6.76 -4.41 15.90
N PRO A 101 -7.53 -4.06 16.94
CA PRO A 101 -8.01 -4.89 18.05
C PRO A 101 -9.04 -5.95 17.61
N ASN A 102 -9.68 -5.73 16.49
CA ASN A 102 -10.54 -6.59 15.69
C ASN A 102 -10.71 -5.93 14.31
N ALA A 103 -11.36 -6.61 13.37
CA ALA A 103 -11.51 -6.10 12.01
C ALA A 103 -12.20 -4.71 11.95
N LEU A 104 -13.26 -4.50 12.72
CA LEU A 104 -13.96 -3.21 12.77
C LEU A 104 -13.09 -2.11 13.37
N GLY A 105 -12.36 -2.41 14.44
CA GLY A 105 -11.42 -1.47 15.06
C GLY A 105 -10.28 -1.09 14.13
N TRP A 106 -9.73 -2.06 13.39
CA TRP A 106 -8.73 -1.79 12.37
C TRP A 106 -9.27 -0.86 11.27
N ILE A 107 -10.46 -1.15 10.74
CA ILE A 107 -11.10 -0.30 9.72
C ILE A 107 -11.30 1.13 10.25
N ARG A 108 -11.75 1.30 11.49
CA ARG A 108 -11.92 2.61 12.11
C ARG A 108 -10.59 3.37 12.23
N ASN A 109 -9.53 2.70 12.64
CA ASN A 109 -8.20 3.30 12.71
C ASN A 109 -7.73 3.80 11.33
N ILE A 110 -7.93 3.00 10.29
CA ILE A 110 -7.62 3.41 8.92
C ILE A 110 -8.44 4.63 8.50
N GLN A 111 -9.74 4.62 8.76
CA GLN A 111 -10.63 5.75 8.44
C GLN A 111 -10.22 7.02 9.19
N GLU A 112 -9.81 6.92 10.45
CA GLU A 112 -9.30 8.06 11.22
C GLU A 112 -8.04 8.64 10.60
N ILE A 113 -7.08 7.80 10.21
CA ILE A 113 -5.85 8.25 9.56
C ILE A 113 -6.17 9.00 8.26
N TYR A 114 -7.03 8.45 7.41
CA TYR A 114 -7.48 9.14 6.19
C TYR A 114 -8.28 10.41 6.49
N GLY A 115 -9.12 10.39 7.52
CA GLY A 115 -9.98 11.49 7.94
C GLY A 115 -9.19 12.70 8.44
N LEU A 116 -8.08 12.51 9.16
CA LEU A 116 -7.21 13.57 9.62
C LEU A 116 -6.66 14.42 8.47
N TYR A 117 -6.42 13.81 7.31
CA TYR A 117 -5.92 14.52 6.13
C TYR A 117 -7.03 15.15 5.31
N SER A 118 -8.21 14.56 5.22
CA SER A 118 -9.36 15.14 4.54
C SER A 118 -9.94 16.36 5.29
N LEU A 119 -9.78 16.42 6.62
CA LEU A 119 -10.20 17.57 7.44
C LEU A 119 -9.23 18.76 7.34
N ASN A 120 -7.95 18.51 7.04
CA ASN A 120 -6.96 19.57 6.80
C ASN A 120 -7.10 20.16 5.38
N ASP A 121 -7.66 19.43 4.45
CA ASP A 121 -8.14 19.96 3.18
C ASP A 121 -9.52 20.57 3.43
N SER A 122 -9.56 21.87 3.73
CA SER A 122 -10.75 22.68 4.03
C SER A 122 -11.80 22.72 2.89
N LYS A 123 -11.88 21.67 2.10
CA LYS A 123 -12.79 21.48 0.98
C LYS A 123 -13.67 20.25 1.09
N CYS A 124 -13.64 19.52 2.19
CA CYS A 124 -14.61 18.48 2.44
C CYS A 124 -15.93 19.13 2.86
N THR A 125 -16.70 19.57 1.89
CA THR A 125 -18.11 19.80 2.10
C THR A 125 -18.76 18.44 2.31
N LEU A 126 -19.13 18.13 3.54
CA LEU A 126 -20.08 17.09 3.85
C LEU A 126 -21.42 17.50 3.21
N SER A 127 -21.67 16.90 2.09
CA SER A 127 -23.02 16.90 1.52
C SER A 127 -23.74 15.64 1.94
#